data_c0eea6779fc7ccacfa32cd5c716f0499
#
_entry.id   c0eea6779fc7ccacfa32cd5c716f0499
#
_cell.length_a   1.000
_cell.length_b   1.000
_cell.length_c   1.000
_cell.angle_alpha   90.00
_cell.angle_beta   90.00
_cell.angle_gamma   90.00
#
_symmetry.space_group_name_H-M   'P 1'
#
loop_
_entity.id
_entity.type
_entity.pdbx_description
1 polymer ?
#
loop_
_entity_poly.entity_id
_entity_poly.type
_entity_poly.pdbx_seq_one_letter_code
_entity_poly.pdbx_strand_id
1 'polypeptide(L)'
;MSPEGFGEPQGGAPMSQIANYLPDSAKVAASLAERPGVAAVERAAALVADALAGGGQVLFCGNGGSAADAQHLAAELVGRLLLERPAYRAVALTTDTSVLTAVGNDYGYAEVFARQVEGLGRPGDVLVAISTSGRSENVLRAAATARARGMAVVALLGPAASPLDEAAEVALHVDGDVAGLVQQGHITIGHALCGWVEQRLAAGR
;
A
#
# COMPACT_ATOMS: atom_id res chain seq x y z
N MET A 1 26.03 -14.41 -6.48
CA MET A 1 24.57 -14.55 -6.59
C MET A 1 24.14 -13.82 -7.85
N SER A 2 23.78 -14.56 -8.90
CA SER A 2 23.34 -13.98 -10.19
C SER A 2 21.96 -13.37 -10.01
N PRO A 3 21.63 -12.22 -10.62
CA PRO A 3 20.29 -11.67 -10.61
C PRO A 3 19.44 -12.46 -11.60
N GLU A 4 18.79 -13.51 -11.11
CA GLU A 4 17.76 -14.21 -11.86
C GLU A 4 16.45 -13.43 -11.72
N GLY A 5 15.87 -12.99 -12.85
CA GLY A 5 14.45 -12.65 -12.85
C GLY A 5 13.97 -11.39 -13.56
N PHE A 6 14.73 -10.79 -14.46
CA PHE A 6 14.11 -9.95 -15.49
C PHE A 6 13.95 -10.80 -16.74
N GLY A 7 12.76 -11.38 -16.93
CA GLY A 7 12.40 -12.01 -18.18
C GLY A 7 12.62 -11.02 -19.32
N GLU A 8 13.33 -11.45 -20.36
CA GLU A 8 13.53 -10.62 -21.57
C GLU A 8 12.15 -10.15 -22.07
N PRO A 9 12.03 -8.87 -22.45
CA PRO A 9 10.80 -8.38 -23.07
C PRO A 9 10.58 -9.16 -24.35
N GLN A 10 9.49 -9.93 -24.40
CA GLN A 10 9.09 -10.60 -25.63
C GLN A 10 8.87 -9.54 -26.72
N GLY A 11 9.66 -9.63 -27.79
CA GLY A 11 9.84 -8.61 -28.81
C GLY A 11 8.57 -8.26 -29.58
N GLY A 12 7.86 -7.27 -29.11
CA GLY A 12 6.90 -6.48 -29.88
C GLY A 12 7.48 -5.11 -30.17
N ALA A 13 7.16 -4.51 -31.31
CA ALA A 13 7.66 -3.20 -31.67
C ALA A 13 7.27 -2.16 -30.58
N PRO A 14 8.14 -1.18 -30.22
CA PRO A 14 7.92 -0.22 -29.14
C PRO A 14 6.58 0.54 -29.21
N MET A 15 6.07 0.77 -30.40
CA MET A 15 4.76 1.41 -30.63
C MET A 15 3.56 0.53 -30.22
N SER A 16 3.69 -0.80 -30.28
CA SER A 16 2.61 -1.71 -29.87
C SER A 16 2.42 -1.77 -28.35
N GLN A 17 3.48 -1.53 -27.58
CA GLN A 17 3.40 -1.53 -26.11
C GLN A 17 2.62 -0.31 -25.61
N ILE A 18 2.85 0.90 -26.12
CA ILE A 18 2.09 2.09 -25.73
C ILE A 18 0.62 1.97 -26.15
N ALA A 19 0.37 1.48 -27.37
CA ALA A 19 -0.98 1.31 -27.90
C ALA A 19 -1.85 0.35 -27.07
N ASN A 20 -1.23 -0.61 -26.40
CA ASN A 20 -1.93 -1.55 -25.50
C ASN A 20 -2.00 -1.04 -24.06
N TYR A 21 -0.95 -0.39 -23.55
CA TYR A 21 -0.85 0.03 -22.17
C TYR A 21 -2.01 0.96 -21.74
N LEU A 22 -2.35 1.95 -22.55
CA LEU A 22 -3.43 2.90 -22.22
C LEU A 22 -4.81 2.24 -22.16
N PRO A 23 -5.23 1.40 -23.15
CA PRO A 23 -6.45 0.63 -23.02
C PRO A 23 -6.46 -0.35 -21.84
N ASP A 24 -5.35 -1.02 -21.54
CA ASP A 24 -5.25 -1.95 -20.41
C ASP A 24 -5.34 -1.22 -19.07
N SER A 25 -4.76 -0.03 -18.98
CA SER A 25 -4.94 0.90 -17.86
C SER A 25 -6.41 1.23 -17.59
N ALA A 26 -7.18 1.53 -18.64
CA ALA A 26 -8.61 1.79 -18.51
C ALA A 26 -9.39 0.54 -18.06
N LYS A 27 -9.02 -0.66 -18.53
CA LYS A 27 -9.62 -1.93 -18.08
C LYS A 27 -9.35 -2.18 -16.60
N VAL A 28 -8.11 -1.98 -16.14
CA VAL A 28 -7.76 -2.11 -14.72
C VAL A 28 -8.61 -1.16 -13.87
N ALA A 29 -8.71 0.11 -14.25
CA ALA A 29 -9.53 1.07 -13.52
C ALA A 29 -11.01 0.65 -13.48
N ALA A 30 -11.56 0.15 -14.58
CA ALA A 30 -12.95 -0.33 -14.64
C ALA A 30 -13.18 -1.57 -13.77
N SER A 31 -12.21 -2.49 -13.68
CA SER A 31 -12.34 -3.73 -12.90
C SER A 31 -12.35 -3.52 -11.39
N LEU A 32 -11.85 -2.39 -10.87
CA LEU A 32 -11.70 -2.16 -9.42
C LEU A 32 -13.02 -2.19 -8.67
N ALA A 33 -14.14 -1.85 -9.31
CA ALA A 33 -15.46 -1.92 -8.70
C ALA A 33 -15.91 -3.37 -8.43
N GLU A 34 -15.40 -4.33 -9.20
CA GLU A 34 -15.70 -5.76 -9.08
C GLU A 34 -14.63 -6.48 -8.23
N ARG A 35 -13.37 -6.16 -8.47
CA ARG A 35 -12.23 -6.72 -7.75
C ARG A 35 -11.16 -5.62 -7.48
N PRO A 36 -10.88 -5.30 -6.22
CA PRO A 36 -11.30 -5.97 -4.97
C PRO A 36 -12.77 -5.77 -4.60
N GLY A 37 -13.51 -4.94 -5.35
CA GLY A 37 -14.90 -4.59 -5.08
C GLY A 37 -15.06 -3.50 -4.03
N VAL A 38 -16.12 -2.71 -4.19
CA VAL A 38 -16.42 -1.54 -3.34
C VAL A 38 -16.43 -1.91 -1.85
N ALA A 39 -17.14 -2.98 -1.48
CA ALA A 39 -17.27 -3.40 -0.08
C ALA A 39 -15.95 -3.77 0.59
N ALA A 40 -14.96 -4.30 -0.16
CA ALA A 40 -13.65 -4.60 0.40
C ALA A 40 -12.85 -3.31 0.67
N VAL A 41 -12.93 -2.34 -0.25
CA VAL A 41 -12.30 -1.03 -0.07
C VAL A 41 -12.92 -0.28 1.11
N GLU A 42 -14.25 -0.34 1.27
CA GLU A 42 -14.95 0.26 2.43
C GLU A 42 -14.54 -0.39 3.75
N ARG A 43 -14.35 -1.72 3.81
CA ARG A 43 -13.84 -2.38 5.02
C ARG A 43 -12.42 -1.91 5.36
N ALA A 44 -11.53 -1.79 4.37
CA ALA A 44 -10.18 -1.27 4.59
C ALA A 44 -10.22 0.19 5.08
N ALA A 45 -11.05 1.02 4.46
CA ALA A 45 -11.23 2.41 4.85
C ALA A 45 -11.82 2.53 6.27
N ALA A 46 -12.73 1.63 6.67
CA ALA A 46 -13.27 1.60 8.01
C ALA A 46 -12.20 1.31 9.07
N LEU A 47 -11.30 0.34 8.84
CA LEU A 47 -10.16 0.07 9.74
C LEU A 47 -9.29 1.32 9.92
N VAL A 48 -8.97 2.01 8.82
CA VAL A 48 -8.18 3.25 8.86
C VAL A 48 -8.92 4.36 9.62
N ALA A 49 -10.21 4.56 9.35
CA ALA A 49 -11.00 5.59 10.00
C ALA A 49 -11.15 5.32 11.51
N ASP A 50 -11.39 4.09 11.91
CA ASP A 50 -11.55 3.69 13.31
C ASP A 50 -10.23 3.88 14.09
N ALA A 51 -9.08 3.53 13.50
CA ALA A 51 -7.76 3.80 14.07
C ALA A 51 -7.54 5.30 14.30
N LEU A 52 -7.78 6.12 13.28
CA LEU A 52 -7.60 7.58 13.37
C LEU A 52 -8.58 8.22 14.37
N ALA A 53 -9.84 7.78 14.41
CA ALA A 53 -10.83 8.22 15.40
C ALA A 53 -10.41 7.87 16.83
N GLY A 54 -9.78 6.72 17.02
CA GLY A 54 -9.22 6.27 18.30
C GLY A 54 -7.90 6.97 18.70
N GLY A 55 -7.41 7.93 17.90
CA GLY A 55 -6.12 8.62 18.15
C GLY A 55 -4.89 7.83 17.70
N GLY A 56 -5.08 6.72 17.01
CA GLY A 56 -4.03 5.94 16.37
C GLY A 56 -3.44 6.62 15.13
N GLN A 57 -2.58 5.89 14.42
CA GLN A 57 -1.92 6.35 13.19
C GLN A 57 -1.98 5.29 12.09
N VAL A 58 -1.68 5.72 10.87
CA VAL A 58 -1.54 4.85 9.71
C VAL A 58 -0.09 4.85 9.24
N LEU A 59 0.52 3.69 9.18
CA LEU A 59 1.85 3.48 8.61
C LEU A 59 1.72 2.90 7.20
N PHE A 60 2.51 3.39 6.26
CA PHE A 60 2.52 2.91 4.88
C PHE A 60 3.91 2.38 4.53
N CYS A 61 3.99 1.21 3.88
CA CYS A 61 5.24 0.67 3.37
C CYS A 61 5.06 0.03 1.99
N GLY A 62 6.14 0.00 1.22
CA GLY A 62 6.22 -0.60 -0.11
C GLY A 62 7.56 -0.31 -0.75
N ASN A 63 7.86 -0.94 -1.88
CA ASN A 63 9.11 -0.78 -2.62
C ASN A 63 8.89 -0.12 -3.98
N GLY A 64 9.87 0.61 -4.49
CA GLY A 64 9.82 1.22 -5.83
C GLY A 64 8.60 2.12 -6.04
N GLY A 65 7.75 1.83 -7.03
CA GLY A 65 6.51 2.55 -7.28
C GLY A 65 5.54 2.46 -6.10
N SER A 66 5.46 1.32 -5.42
CA SER A 66 4.67 1.16 -4.20
C SER A 66 5.21 1.99 -3.03
N ALA A 67 6.52 2.36 -3.02
CA ALA A 67 7.05 3.33 -2.06
C ALA A 67 6.57 4.75 -2.39
N ALA A 68 6.47 5.09 -3.67
CA ALA A 68 5.88 6.37 -4.10
C ALA A 68 4.39 6.45 -3.71
N ASP A 69 3.62 5.38 -3.94
CA ASP A 69 2.22 5.28 -3.50
C ASP A 69 2.09 5.46 -1.98
N ALA A 70 2.96 4.80 -1.19
CA ALA A 70 3.00 4.95 0.28
C ALA A 70 3.18 6.41 0.72
N GLN A 71 4.10 7.13 0.07
CA GLN A 71 4.35 8.55 0.35
C GLN A 71 3.16 9.42 -0.05
N HIS A 72 2.59 9.17 -1.22
CA HIS A 72 1.44 9.90 -1.73
C HIS A 72 0.23 9.75 -0.81
N LEU A 73 -0.14 8.52 -0.44
CA LEU A 73 -1.29 8.25 0.43
C LEU A 73 -1.09 8.79 1.86
N ALA A 74 0.12 8.74 2.39
CA ALA A 74 0.43 9.39 3.67
C ALA A 74 0.24 10.91 3.58
N ALA A 75 0.63 11.53 2.46
CA ALA A 75 0.44 12.96 2.24
C ALA A 75 -1.04 13.35 2.13
N GLU A 76 -1.89 12.51 1.51
CA GLU A 76 -3.34 12.74 1.45
C GLU A 76 -3.98 12.77 2.86
N LEU A 77 -3.52 11.92 3.77
CA LEU A 77 -4.02 11.90 5.16
C LEU A 77 -3.45 13.04 6.01
N VAL A 78 -2.17 13.37 5.85
CA VAL A 78 -1.53 14.46 6.61
C VAL A 78 -1.97 15.84 6.11
N GLY A 79 -2.00 16.04 4.81
CA GLY A 79 -2.53 17.23 4.16
C GLY A 79 -4.05 17.21 4.12
N ARG A 80 -4.58 17.04 2.93
CA ARG A 80 -6.01 16.80 2.65
C ARG A 80 -6.17 16.26 1.23
N LEU A 81 -7.17 15.43 1.00
CA LEU A 81 -7.57 15.02 -0.35
C LEU A 81 -8.71 15.93 -0.88
N LEU A 82 -9.82 15.98 -0.19
CA LEU A 82 -11.04 16.67 -0.64
C LEU A 82 -11.51 17.77 0.34
N LEU A 83 -11.44 17.50 1.64
CA LEU A 83 -12.05 18.31 2.67
C LEU A 83 -11.02 19.09 3.47
N GLU A 84 -11.31 20.36 3.79
CA GLU A 84 -10.52 21.12 4.76
C GLU A 84 -10.75 20.55 6.16
N ARG A 85 -9.68 20.09 6.82
CA ARG A 85 -9.72 19.43 8.11
C ARG A 85 -8.35 19.44 8.80
N PRO A 86 -8.26 19.18 10.11
CA PRO A 86 -6.99 18.93 10.79
C PRO A 86 -6.26 17.72 10.19
N ALA A 87 -4.92 17.75 10.28
CA ALA A 87 -4.06 16.65 9.83
C ALA A 87 -4.39 15.34 10.55
N TYR A 88 -4.44 14.26 9.81
CA TYR A 88 -4.48 12.90 10.36
C TYR A 88 -3.07 12.35 10.53
N ARG A 89 -2.91 11.44 11.49
CA ARG A 89 -1.60 10.83 11.81
C ARG A 89 -1.28 9.73 10.80
N ALA A 90 -0.43 10.04 9.83
CA ALA A 90 0.00 9.09 8.81
C ALA A 90 1.51 9.25 8.54
N VAL A 91 2.20 8.14 8.31
CA VAL A 91 3.65 8.12 8.04
C VAL A 91 3.96 7.11 6.94
N ALA A 92 4.71 7.56 5.93
CA ALA A 92 5.34 6.66 4.97
C ALA A 92 6.71 6.21 5.49
N LEU A 93 6.90 4.91 5.72
CA LEU A 93 8.14 4.32 6.19
C LEU A 93 9.27 4.31 5.13
N THR A 94 9.03 4.96 4.01
CA THR A 94 9.86 4.95 2.81
C THR A 94 10.66 6.24 2.61
N THR A 95 10.62 7.18 3.57
CA THR A 95 11.15 8.54 3.38
C THR A 95 12.41 8.84 4.18
N ASP A 96 12.59 8.24 5.36
CA ASP A 96 13.78 8.49 6.19
C ASP A 96 14.97 7.69 5.64
N THR A 97 15.79 8.37 4.84
CA THR A 97 16.94 7.74 4.19
C THR A 97 18.01 7.30 5.18
N SER A 98 18.14 7.97 6.33
CA SER A 98 19.09 7.55 7.37
C SER A 98 18.64 6.24 8.01
N VAL A 99 17.36 6.10 8.34
CA VAL A 99 16.82 4.83 8.86
C VAL A 99 16.93 3.72 7.83
N LEU A 100 16.52 3.96 6.57
CA LEU A 100 16.56 2.95 5.52
C LEU A 100 17.99 2.47 5.25
N THR A 101 18.96 3.37 5.21
CA THR A 101 20.35 3.02 4.92
C THR A 101 21.05 2.37 6.12
N ALA A 102 20.85 2.86 7.34
CA ALA A 102 21.42 2.28 8.54
C ALA A 102 20.86 0.89 8.81
N VAL A 103 19.54 0.73 8.84
CA VAL A 103 18.91 -0.59 9.04
C VAL A 103 19.26 -1.54 7.91
N GLY A 104 19.25 -1.05 6.65
CA GLY A 104 19.64 -1.88 5.50
C GLY A 104 21.07 -2.38 5.57
N ASN A 105 22.00 -1.55 6.06
CA ASN A 105 23.42 -1.92 6.23
C ASN A 105 23.63 -2.89 7.40
N ASP A 106 22.99 -2.64 8.54
CA ASP A 106 23.29 -3.34 9.78
C ASP A 106 22.49 -4.63 9.96
N TYR A 107 21.25 -4.66 9.47
CA TYR A 107 20.30 -5.76 9.65
C TYR A 107 19.82 -6.40 8.33
N GLY A 108 20.14 -5.76 7.20
CA GLY A 108 19.69 -6.17 5.88
C GLY A 108 18.39 -5.50 5.45
N TYR A 109 18.18 -5.41 4.14
CA TYR A 109 17.03 -4.70 3.55
C TYR A 109 15.67 -5.31 3.93
N ALA A 110 15.64 -6.57 4.33
CA ALA A 110 14.44 -7.25 4.82
C ALA A 110 13.87 -6.62 6.10
N GLU A 111 14.67 -5.92 6.89
CA GLU A 111 14.28 -5.35 8.18
C GLU A 111 13.91 -3.86 8.12
N VAL A 112 14.10 -3.18 6.98
CA VAL A 112 13.98 -1.73 6.89
C VAL A 112 12.61 -1.17 7.30
N PHE A 113 11.53 -1.90 7.05
CA PHE A 113 10.19 -1.51 7.47
C PHE A 113 9.80 -2.12 8.82
N ALA A 114 10.16 -3.36 9.09
CA ALA A 114 9.85 -4.04 10.35
C ALA A 114 10.42 -3.30 11.55
N ARG A 115 11.67 -2.82 11.48
CA ARG A 115 12.29 -2.00 12.54
C ARG A 115 11.55 -0.69 12.80
N GLN A 116 11.02 -0.05 11.75
CA GLN A 116 10.23 1.17 11.90
C GLN A 116 8.86 0.88 12.51
N VAL A 117 8.20 -0.21 12.08
CA VAL A 117 6.94 -0.67 12.69
C VAL A 117 7.15 -1.00 14.16
N GLU A 118 8.25 -1.67 14.53
CA GLU A 118 8.61 -1.96 15.91
C GLU A 118 8.75 -0.68 16.75
N GLY A 119 9.39 0.36 16.22
CA GLY A 119 9.62 1.62 16.93
C GLY A 119 8.39 2.54 17.02
N LEU A 120 7.58 2.58 15.99
CA LEU A 120 6.48 3.54 15.83
C LEU A 120 5.09 2.95 16.12
N GLY A 121 4.87 1.68 15.76
CA GLY A 121 3.56 1.04 15.79
C GLY A 121 3.06 0.76 17.21
N ARG A 122 1.77 0.96 17.42
CA ARG A 122 1.06 0.71 18.68
C ARG A 122 -0.21 -0.10 18.43
N PRO A 123 -0.74 -0.81 19.44
CA PRO A 123 -2.05 -1.45 19.32
C PRO A 123 -3.13 -0.44 18.89
N GLY A 124 -3.94 -0.83 17.92
CA GLY A 124 -4.97 0.03 17.33
C GLY A 124 -4.52 0.90 16.16
N ASP A 125 -3.22 0.93 15.81
CA ASP A 125 -2.73 1.52 14.56
C ASP A 125 -3.03 0.60 13.36
N VAL A 126 -2.86 1.13 12.14
CA VAL A 126 -2.99 0.37 10.89
C VAL A 126 -1.69 0.43 10.11
N LEU A 127 -1.26 -0.71 9.57
CA LEU A 127 -0.25 -0.79 8.52
C LEU A 127 -0.93 -1.01 7.16
N VAL A 128 -0.69 -0.11 6.22
CA VAL A 128 -1.02 -0.32 4.80
C VAL A 128 0.23 -0.82 4.09
N ALA A 129 0.23 -2.11 3.75
CA ALA A 129 1.33 -2.83 3.15
C ALA A 129 1.11 -2.95 1.63
N ILE A 130 1.97 -2.34 0.81
CA ILE A 130 1.80 -2.24 -0.64
C ILE A 130 2.83 -3.10 -1.34
N SER A 131 2.39 -4.13 -2.07
CA SER A 131 3.27 -5.03 -2.82
C SER A 131 2.57 -5.68 -4.00
N THR A 132 2.99 -5.36 -5.22
CA THR A 132 2.42 -5.95 -6.44
C THR A 132 2.60 -7.46 -6.52
N SER A 133 3.63 -8.02 -5.91
CA SER A 133 3.88 -9.47 -5.86
C SER A 133 3.35 -10.13 -4.58
N GLY A 134 3.10 -9.36 -3.51
CA GLY A 134 2.79 -9.87 -2.18
C GLY A 134 3.89 -10.74 -1.54
N ARG A 135 5.12 -10.71 -2.11
CA ARG A 135 6.24 -11.59 -1.73
C ARG A 135 7.48 -10.82 -1.29
N SER A 136 7.43 -9.49 -1.24
CA SER A 136 8.56 -8.66 -0.81
C SER A 136 8.87 -8.91 0.66
N GLU A 137 10.02 -9.47 0.97
CA GLU A 137 10.40 -9.91 2.31
C GLU A 137 10.30 -8.80 3.36
N ASN A 138 10.76 -7.58 3.05
CA ASN A 138 10.67 -6.44 3.95
C ASN A 138 9.22 -6.02 4.25
N VAL A 139 8.30 -6.16 3.30
CA VAL A 139 6.87 -5.88 3.48
C VAL A 139 6.21 -6.98 4.30
N LEU A 140 6.56 -8.25 4.05
CA LEU A 140 6.07 -9.39 4.83
C LEU A 140 6.51 -9.30 6.30
N ARG A 141 7.76 -8.95 6.59
CA ARG A 141 8.26 -8.76 7.95
C ARG A 141 7.58 -7.58 8.64
N ALA A 142 7.35 -6.48 7.94
CA ALA A 142 6.59 -5.35 8.47
C ALA A 142 5.16 -5.74 8.86
N ALA A 143 4.46 -6.51 8.00
CA ALA A 143 3.11 -7.00 8.28
C ALA A 143 3.07 -7.95 9.50
N ALA A 144 4.03 -8.89 9.58
CA ALA A 144 4.15 -9.79 10.74
C ALA A 144 4.42 -9.01 12.03
N THR A 145 5.31 -8.02 12.00
CA THR A 145 5.61 -7.15 13.15
C THR A 145 4.40 -6.32 13.54
N ALA A 146 3.65 -5.76 12.59
CA ALA A 146 2.44 -5.00 12.85
C ALA A 146 1.39 -5.85 13.59
N ARG A 147 1.12 -7.06 13.11
CA ARG A 147 0.21 -8.00 13.79
C ARG A 147 0.67 -8.35 15.21
N ALA A 148 1.96 -8.64 15.39
CA ALA A 148 2.52 -8.95 16.71
C ALA A 148 2.37 -7.78 17.69
N ARG A 149 2.27 -6.55 17.18
CA ARG A 149 2.05 -5.33 17.98
C ARG A 149 0.58 -4.95 18.15
N GLY A 150 -0.36 -5.76 17.67
CA GLY A 150 -1.80 -5.49 17.78
C GLY A 150 -2.30 -4.41 16.81
N MET A 151 -1.59 -4.21 15.72
CA MET A 151 -2.01 -3.35 14.62
C MET A 151 -2.83 -4.15 13.61
N ALA A 152 -3.80 -3.50 12.97
CA ALA A 152 -4.47 -4.04 11.79
C ALA A 152 -3.55 -3.92 10.55
N VAL A 153 -3.70 -4.85 9.61
CA VAL A 153 -2.96 -4.84 8.33
C VAL A 153 -3.93 -4.79 7.17
N VAL A 154 -3.78 -3.79 6.32
CA VAL A 154 -4.43 -3.70 5.00
C VAL A 154 -3.38 -3.94 3.93
N ALA A 155 -3.59 -4.88 3.01
CA ALA A 155 -2.66 -5.17 1.93
C ALA A 155 -3.21 -4.70 0.58
N LEU A 156 -2.40 -3.98 -0.19
CA LEU A 156 -2.64 -3.68 -1.61
C LEU A 156 -1.77 -4.62 -2.44
N LEU A 157 -2.41 -5.49 -3.23
CA LEU A 157 -1.79 -6.66 -3.87
C LEU A 157 -2.02 -6.70 -5.39
N GLY A 158 -1.18 -7.44 -6.08
CA GLY A 158 -1.43 -7.84 -7.47
C GLY A 158 -2.43 -9.00 -7.57
N PRO A 159 -2.62 -9.56 -8.79
CA PRO A 159 -3.73 -10.49 -9.07
C PRO A 159 -3.62 -11.86 -8.37
N ALA A 160 -2.41 -12.30 -8.06
CA ALA A 160 -2.15 -13.64 -7.53
C ALA A 160 -2.18 -13.66 -6.00
N ALA A 161 -2.68 -14.76 -5.43
CA ALA A 161 -2.57 -15.04 -4.02
C ALA A 161 -1.10 -15.10 -3.57
N SER A 162 -0.84 -14.62 -2.35
CA SER A 162 0.51 -14.40 -1.86
C SER A 162 0.59 -14.59 -0.34
N PRO A 163 1.78 -14.74 0.24
CA PRO A 163 1.94 -14.80 1.69
C PRO A 163 1.43 -13.55 2.44
N LEU A 164 1.37 -12.39 1.77
CA LEU A 164 0.87 -11.16 2.40
C LEU A 164 -0.64 -11.20 2.65
N ASP A 165 -1.41 -12.02 1.90
CA ASP A 165 -2.83 -12.25 2.15
C ASP A 165 -3.09 -12.80 3.54
N GLU A 166 -2.26 -13.74 4.00
CA GLU A 166 -2.40 -14.38 5.32
C GLU A 166 -2.12 -13.42 6.48
N ALA A 167 -1.32 -12.39 6.23
CA ALA A 167 -1.00 -11.37 7.21
C ALA A 167 -2.02 -10.24 7.28
N ALA A 168 -2.86 -10.07 6.26
CA ALA A 168 -3.80 -8.95 6.13
C ALA A 168 -5.18 -9.27 6.73
N GLU A 169 -5.79 -8.31 7.41
CA GLU A 169 -7.21 -8.33 7.77
C GLU A 169 -8.09 -8.03 6.55
N VAL A 170 -7.59 -7.17 5.65
CA VAL A 170 -8.21 -6.88 4.38
C VAL A 170 -7.14 -6.88 3.29
N ALA A 171 -7.27 -7.80 2.33
CA ALA A 171 -6.45 -7.88 1.14
C ALA A 171 -7.20 -7.32 -0.07
N LEU A 172 -6.62 -6.35 -0.76
CA LEU A 172 -7.19 -5.65 -1.91
C LEU A 172 -6.38 -5.99 -3.16
N HIS A 173 -6.91 -6.91 -3.96
CA HIS A 173 -6.25 -7.37 -5.18
C HIS A 173 -6.59 -6.48 -6.36
N VAL A 174 -5.59 -6.21 -7.19
CA VAL A 174 -5.72 -5.48 -8.46
C VAL A 174 -5.28 -6.39 -9.60
N ASP A 175 -6.12 -6.55 -10.59
CA ASP A 175 -5.78 -7.28 -11.81
C ASP A 175 -4.89 -6.43 -12.71
N GLY A 176 -3.80 -7.03 -13.20
CA GLY A 176 -2.86 -6.37 -14.10
C GLY A 176 -1.67 -7.28 -14.42
N ASP A 177 -1.26 -7.29 -15.67
CA ASP A 177 -0.19 -8.16 -16.16
C ASP A 177 1.22 -7.62 -15.88
N VAL A 178 1.33 -6.32 -15.61
CA VAL A 178 2.60 -5.65 -15.31
C VAL A 178 2.46 -4.78 -14.06
N ALA A 179 3.55 -4.64 -13.31
CA ALA A 179 3.57 -3.92 -12.04
C ALA A 179 3.03 -2.49 -12.13
N GLY A 180 3.29 -1.76 -13.23
CA GLY A 180 2.80 -0.40 -13.43
C GLY A 180 1.27 -0.30 -13.50
N LEU A 181 0.59 -1.28 -14.13
CA LEU A 181 -0.87 -1.34 -14.16
C LEU A 181 -1.46 -1.66 -12.78
N VAL A 182 -0.83 -2.59 -12.04
CA VAL A 182 -1.23 -2.91 -10.67
C VAL A 182 -1.08 -1.69 -9.76
N GLN A 183 0.05 -0.96 -9.83
CA GLN A 183 0.30 0.27 -9.07
C GLN A 183 -0.73 1.36 -9.37
N GLN A 184 -1.14 1.51 -10.63
CA GLN A 184 -2.21 2.43 -10.99
C GLN A 184 -3.54 2.07 -10.29
N GLY A 185 -3.85 0.78 -10.19
CA GLY A 185 -5.00 0.32 -9.40
C GLY A 185 -4.83 0.60 -7.91
N HIS A 186 -3.63 0.38 -7.36
CA HIS A 186 -3.31 0.66 -5.95
C HIS A 186 -3.54 2.13 -5.58
N ILE A 187 -3.03 3.06 -6.39
CA ILE A 187 -3.23 4.49 -6.10
C ILE A 187 -4.69 4.92 -6.25
N THR A 188 -5.42 4.34 -7.20
CA THR A 188 -6.86 4.60 -7.37
C THR A 188 -7.66 4.13 -6.16
N ILE A 189 -7.39 2.91 -5.65
CA ILE A 189 -7.99 2.39 -4.41
C ILE A 189 -7.59 3.27 -3.23
N GLY A 190 -6.34 3.68 -3.16
CA GLY A 190 -5.83 4.54 -2.10
C GLY A 190 -6.55 5.89 -2.01
N HIS A 191 -6.79 6.55 -3.15
CA HIS A 191 -7.59 7.78 -3.20
C HIS A 191 -9.04 7.55 -2.74
N ALA A 192 -9.68 6.46 -3.21
CA ALA A 192 -11.03 6.12 -2.78
C ALA A 192 -11.09 5.89 -1.25
N LEU A 193 -10.11 5.17 -0.70
CA LEU A 193 -9.97 4.93 0.74
C LEU A 193 -9.78 6.25 1.51
N CYS A 194 -8.85 7.10 1.10
CA CYS A 194 -8.58 8.38 1.78
C CYS A 194 -9.79 9.31 1.74
N GLY A 195 -10.48 9.41 0.59
CA GLY A 195 -11.69 10.22 0.44
C GLY A 195 -12.84 9.73 1.32
N TRP A 196 -13.04 8.41 1.42
CA TRP A 196 -14.03 7.81 2.29
C TRP A 196 -13.72 8.07 3.78
N VAL A 197 -12.46 7.93 4.18
CA VAL A 197 -11.97 8.22 5.54
C VAL A 197 -12.25 9.68 5.91
N GLU A 198 -11.92 10.63 5.02
CA GLU A 198 -12.20 12.05 5.26
C GLU A 198 -13.69 12.31 5.50
N GLN A 199 -14.56 11.78 4.64
CA GLN A 199 -16.00 11.98 4.75
C GLN A 199 -16.56 11.38 6.06
N ARG A 200 -16.16 10.16 6.40
CA ARG A 200 -16.61 9.48 7.63
C ARG A 200 -16.20 10.25 8.88
N LEU A 201 -14.96 10.69 8.96
CA LEU A 201 -14.45 11.42 10.14
C LEU A 201 -14.97 12.86 10.21
N ALA A 202 -15.33 13.48 9.10
CA ALA A 202 -15.99 14.77 9.08
C ALA A 202 -17.45 14.70 9.56
N ALA A 203 -18.18 13.64 9.19
CA ALA A 203 -19.58 13.43 9.58
C ALA A 203 -19.74 13.07 11.07
N GLY A 204 -18.70 12.61 11.74
CA GLY A 204 -18.71 12.28 13.17
C GLY A 204 -18.30 13.42 14.11
N ARG A 205 -18.11 14.62 13.54
CA ARG A 205 -17.82 15.87 14.28
C ARG A 205 -19.05 16.74 14.33
#